data_5e2062692ccfd4f437592ca43952631e
#
_entry.id   5e2062692ccfd4f437592ca43952631e
#
_cell.length_a   1.000
_cell.length_b   1.000
_cell.length_c   1.000
_cell.angle_alpha   90.00
_cell.angle_beta   90.00
_cell.angle_gamma   90.00
#
_symmetry.space_group_name_H-M   'P 1'
#
loop_
_entity.id
_entity.type
_entity.pdbx_description
1 polymer ?
#
loop_
_entity_poly.entity_id
_entity_poly.type
_entity_poly.pdbx_seq_one_letter_code
_entity_poly.pdbx_strand_id
1 'polypeptide(L)'
;AMRPAFVRDAEKIVHLPAYNRLGGKTQVFSFRADDDLCRRGLHVQLVARVARDIGRALGLNLDLIEAIALGHDLGHTPFGHAGERYLNQAFNRRCGRWFFHNVQSVRVLDVLGGRNVSLQVLDGTLCHNGEFEQQVFETSGLAEFDTFDRVVDSCWRSGEQAIAHLRPMTLEGCVVRVSDIIAYVGKDRQDAIRAGLLPEDAFDDGLGGAYNAWALKAFVADVVESSAGKDHIEMSPAGFAELRRAKRENYQKIYGSTEVDGDFGREVADLFDALYDHELAALRAGDEKSAIIAQHVRPTER
;
A
#
# COMPACT_ATOMS: atom_id res chain seq x y z
N ALA A 1 -5.68 28.62 10.62
CA ALA A 1 -6.51 28.09 9.52
C ALA A 1 -7.74 27.44 10.13
N MET A 2 -8.91 27.63 9.52
CA MET A 2 -10.17 27.05 10.03
C MET A 2 -10.21 25.51 9.97
N ARG A 3 -9.41 24.89 9.09
CA ARG A 3 -9.28 23.42 9.01
C ARG A 3 -7.82 23.00 9.22
N PRO A 4 -7.55 21.94 10.03
CA PRO A 4 -6.22 21.42 10.27
C PRO A 4 -5.52 20.98 8.96
N ALA A 5 -4.19 20.97 8.97
CA ALA A 5 -3.40 20.64 7.77
C ALA A 5 -3.71 19.23 7.24
N PHE A 6 -3.69 18.23 8.13
CA PHE A 6 -3.89 16.83 7.74
C PHE A 6 -5.31 16.52 7.29
N VAL A 7 -6.34 17.20 7.84
CA VAL A 7 -7.72 17.13 7.31
C VAL A 7 -7.75 17.58 5.85
N ARG A 8 -7.06 18.70 5.53
CA ARG A 8 -6.97 19.19 4.16
C ARG A 8 -6.21 18.22 3.24
N ASP A 9 -5.20 17.57 3.76
CA ASP A 9 -4.44 16.58 2.99
C ASP A 9 -5.27 15.34 2.69
N ALA A 10 -6.04 14.82 3.64
CA ALA A 10 -6.99 13.74 3.42
C ALA A 10 -8.02 14.10 2.33
N GLU A 11 -8.60 15.30 2.40
CA GLU A 11 -9.52 15.80 1.36
C GLU A 11 -8.87 15.90 -0.01
N LYS A 12 -7.64 16.44 -0.11
CA LYS A 12 -6.91 16.50 -1.37
C LYS A 12 -6.69 15.11 -1.98
N ILE A 13 -6.38 14.12 -1.15
CA ILE A 13 -6.17 12.72 -1.55
C ILE A 13 -7.46 12.12 -2.11
N VAL A 14 -8.56 12.21 -1.38
CA VAL A 14 -9.86 11.64 -1.80
C VAL A 14 -10.35 12.25 -3.13
N HIS A 15 -10.05 13.53 -3.38
CA HIS A 15 -10.42 14.22 -4.62
C HIS A 15 -9.47 13.95 -5.80
N LEU A 16 -8.41 13.15 -5.63
CA LEU A 16 -7.57 12.76 -6.76
C LEU A 16 -8.27 11.73 -7.65
N PRO A 17 -8.19 11.86 -8.98
CA PRO A 17 -8.65 10.80 -9.90
C PRO A 17 -7.97 9.45 -9.62
N ALA A 18 -6.73 9.47 -9.12
CA ALA A 18 -6.01 8.26 -8.71
C ALA A 18 -6.71 7.52 -7.58
N TYR A 19 -7.28 8.24 -6.61
CA TYR A 19 -8.05 7.65 -5.52
C TYR A 19 -9.31 6.95 -6.04
N ASN A 20 -10.07 7.62 -6.90
CA ASN A 20 -11.26 7.01 -7.50
C ASN A 20 -10.95 5.71 -8.29
N ARG A 21 -9.77 5.66 -8.96
CA ARG A 21 -9.34 4.46 -9.68
C ARG A 21 -9.05 3.25 -8.79
N LEU A 22 -8.86 3.42 -7.48
CA LEU A 22 -8.70 2.30 -6.53
C LEU A 22 -9.93 1.38 -6.51
N GLY A 23 -11.13 1.93 -6.74
CA GLY A 23 -12.36 1.15 -6.86
C GLY A 23 -12.38 0.14 -8.02
N GLY A 24 -11.60 0.40 -9.07
CA GLY A 24 -11.45 -0.51 -10.23
C GLY A 24 -10.26 -1.47 -10.10
N LYS A 25 -9.41 -1.33 -9.07
CA LYS A 25 -8.26 -2.21 -8.85
C LYS A 25 -8.62 -3.34 -7.88
N THR A 26 -8.26 -4.57 -8.23
CA THR A 26 -8.43 -5.73 -7.35
C THR A 26 -7.47 -5.65 -6.16
N GLN A 27 -7.88 -6.18 -5.01
CA GLN A 27 -6.98 -6.35 -3.88
C GLN A 27 -6.09 -7.58 -4.12
N VAL A 28 -6.68 -8.76 -4.28
CA VAL A 28 -5.96 -10.02 -4.50
C VAL A 28 -6.50 -10.74 -5.75
N PHE A 29 -7.82 -10.94 -5.85
CA PHE A 29 -8.43 -11.80 -6.84
C PHE A 29 -8.76 -11.03 -8.13
N SER A 30 -7.93 -11.20 -9.15
CA SER A 30 -8.13 -10.63 -10.47
C SER A 30 -9.06 -11.51 -11.30
N PHE A 31 -9.79 -10.92 -12.27
CA PHE A 31 -10.68 -11.62 -13.23
C PHE A 31 -11.88 -12.37 -12.61
N ARG A 32 -12.22 -12.07 -11.37
CA ARG A 32 -13.47 -12.53 -10.77
C ARG A 32 -14.54 -11.47 -10.94
N ALA A 33 -15.64 -11.86 -11.61
CA ALA A 33 -16.83 -11.02 -11.78
C ALA A 33 -17.73 -11.12 -10.53
N ASP A 34 -17.16 -10.76 -9.37
CA ASP A 34 -17.85 -10.79 -8.08
C ASP A 34 -17.62 -9.44 -7.40
N ASP A 35 -18.69 -8.67 -7.26
CA ASP A 35 -18.66 -7.33 -6.66
C ASP A 35 -18.52 -7.37 -5.13
N ASP A 36 -18.70 -8.53 -4.51
CA ASP A 36 -18.54 -8.72 -3.06
C ASP A 36 -17.07 -8.91 -2.65
N LEU A 37 -16.17 -9.19 -3.60
CA LEU A 37 -14.75 -9.30 -3.32
C LEU A 37 -14.11 -7.93 -3.10
N CYS A 38 -13.17 -7.87 -2.15
CA CYS A 38 -12.52 -6.63 -1.78
C CYS A 38 -11.80 -5.99 -2.97
N ARG A 39 -12.12 -4.73 -3.21
CA ARG A 39 -11.37 -3.85 -4.11
C ARG A 39 -10.41 -2.99 -3.30
N ARG A 40 -9.37 -2.49 -3.95
CA ARG A 40 -8.34 -1.68 -3.30
C ARG A 40 -8.90 -0.40 -2.64
N GLY A 41 -9.94 0.17 -3.22
CA GLY A 41 -10.67 1.29 -2.61
C GLY A 41 -11.29 0.97 -1.24
N LEU A 42 -11.82 -0.26 -1.05
CA LEU A 42 -12.30 -0.71 0.25
C LEU A 42 -11.15 -1.01 1.20
N HIS A 43 -10.07 -1.62 0.71
CA HIS A 43 -8.88 -1.92 1.52
C HIS A 43 -8.32 -0.67 2.20
N VAL A 44 -8.09 0.43 1.48
CA VAL A 44 -7.57 1.66 2.09
C VAL A 44 -8.49 2.22 3.18
N GLN A 45 -9.81 2.03 3.06
CA GLN A 45 -10.77 2.40 4.11
C GLN A 45 -10.66 1.49 5.33
N LEU A 46 -10.45 0.19 5.14
CA LEU A 46 -10.24 -0.77 6.24
C LEU A 46 -8.95 -0.45 6.99
N VAL A 47 -7.85 -0.18 6.28
CA VAL A 47 -6.60 0.28 6.89
C VAL A 47 -6.81 1.55 7.70
N ALA A 48 -7.51 2.55 7.14
CA ALA A 48 -7.80 3.78 7.87
C ALA A 48 -8.62 3.52 9.15
N ARG A 49 -9.56 2.58 9.13
CA ARG A 49 -10.35 2.21 10.32
C ARG A 49 -9.49 1.57 11.40
N VAL A 50 -8.72 0.56 11.05
CA VAL A 50 -7.83 -0.14 11.99
C VAL A 50 -6.81 0.84 12.59
N ALA A 51 -6.15 1.62 11.73
CA ALA A 51 -5.14 2.59 12.17
C ALA A 51 -5.72 3.67 13.08
N ARG A 52 -6.93 4.17 12.79
CA ARG A 52 -7.60 5.17 13.64
C ARG A 52 -8.05 4.60 14.99
N ASP A 53 -8.40 3.32 15.05
CA ASP A 53 -8.75 2.68 16.33
C ASP A 53 -7.52 2.55 17.23
N ILE A 54 -6.38 2.08 16.68
CA ILE A 54 -5.09 2.05 17.39
C ILE A 54 -4.66 3.47 17.79
N GLY A 55 -4.65 4.41 16.85
CA GLY A 55 -4.24 5.78 17.08
C GLY A 55 -5.08 6.50 18.15
N ARG A 56 -6.39 6.25 18.19
CA ARG A 56 -7.28 6.80 19.23
C ARG A 56 -6.91 6.29 20.61
N ALA A 57 -6.63 4.99 20.73
CA ALA A 57 -6.25 4.39 21.99
C ALA A 57 -4.89 4.88 22.50
N LEU A 58 -3.97 5.17 21.56
CA LEU A 58 -2.62 5.68 21.87
C LEU A 58 -2.55 7.22 21.94
N GLY A 59 -3.63 7.95 21.71
CA GLY A 59 -3.66 9.42 21.75
C GLY A 59 -2.93 10.11 20.60
N LEU A 60 -2.81 9.44 19.44
CA LEU A 60 -2.13 9.95 18.25
C LEU A 60 -3.03 10.84 17.39
N ASN A 61 -2.45 11.52 16.41
CA ASN A 61 -3.15 12.39 15.48
C ASN A 61 -3.95 11.60 14.44
N LEU A 62 -5.28 11.51 14.65
CA LEU A 62 -6.17 10.72 13.80
C LEU A 62 -6.32 11.26 12.38
N ASP A 63 -6.13 12.57 12.18
CA ASP A 63 -6.22 13.18 10.86
C ASP A 63 -4.98 12.86 10.02
N LEU A 64 -3.81 12.78 10.66
CA LEU A 64 -2.58 12.34 10.00
C LEU A 64 -2.66 10.86 9.62
N ILE A 65 -3.10 10.01 10.55
CA ILE A 65 -3.34 8.57 10.30
C ILE A 65 -4.26 8.38 9.09
N GLU A 66 -5.38 9.10 9.06
CA GLU A 66 -6.36 8.99 7.97
C GLU A 66 -5.74 9.42 6.62
N ALA A 67 -5.04 10.55 6.59
CA ALA A 67 -4.41 11.03 5.38
C ALA A 67 -3.37 10.05 4.82
N ILE A 68 -2.52 9.48 5.68
CA ILE A 68 -1.54 8.45 5.28
C ILE A 68 -2.26 7.21 4.74
N ALA A 69 -3.24 6.69 5.49
CA ALA A 69 -3.97 5.49 5.11
C ALA A 69 -4.73 5.63 3.79
N LEU A 70 -5.34 6.80 3.52
CA LEU A 70 -6.02 7.05 2.24
C LEU A 70 -5.04 7.18 1.06
N GLY A 71 -3.81 7.60 1.31
CA GLY A 71 -2.79 7.84 0.29
C GLY A 71 -1.91 6.64 -0.04
N HIS A 72 -1.80 5.67 0.87
CA HIS A 72 -0.72 4.66 0.82
C HIS A 72 -0.67 3.85 -0.48
N ASP A 73 -1.82 3.45 -1.02
CA ASP A 73 -1.96 2.52 -2.15
C ASP A 73 -2.24 3.19 -3.52
N LEU A 74 -2.19 4.52 -3.62
CA LEU A 74 -2.52 5.25 -4.86
C LEU A 74 -1.68 4.83 -6.06
N GLY A 75 -0.42 4.48 -5.82
CA GLY A 75 0.56 4.07 -6.82
C GLY A 75 0.47 2.61 -7.25
N HIS A 76 -0.43 1.83 -6.68
CA HIS A 76 -0.54 0.41 -6.99
C HIS A 76 -0.95 0.16 -8.43
N THR A 77 -0.35 -0.86 -9.04
CA THR A 77 -0.63 -1.29 -10.41
C THR A 77 -1.95 -2.07 -10.50
N PRO A 78 -2.54 -2.22 -11.70
CA PRO A 78 -3.48 -3.31 -11.97
C PRO A 78 -2.82 -4.67 -11.63
N PHE A 79 -3.61 -5.66 -11.27
CA PHE A 79 -3.17 -7.01 -10.89
C PHE A 79 -2.29 -7.07 -9.63
N GLY A 80 -2.44 -6.13 -8.73
CA GLY A 80 -1.77 -6.13 -7.42
C GLY A 80 -0.25 -6.27 -7.51
N HIS A 81 0.34 -7.08 -6.64
CA HIS A 81 1.78 -7.31 -6.61
C HIS A 81 2.34 -8.04 -7.83
N ALA A 82 1.54 -8.84 -8.54
CA ALA A 82 1.97 -9.44 -9.80
C ALA A 82 2.21 -8.37 -10.86
N GLY A 83 1.25 -7.44 -11.03
CA GLY A 83 1.41 -6.30 -11.94
C GLY A 83 2.57 -5.39 -11.54
N GLU A 84 2.81 -5.21 -10.24
CA GLU A 84 3.97 -4.48 -9.73
C GLU A 84 5.29 -5.17 -10.15
N ARG A 85 5.40 -6.48 -9.98
CA ARG A 85 6.58 -7.24 -10.44
C ARG A 85 6.81 -7.09 -11.94
N TYR A 86 5.77 -7.19 -12.75
CA TYR A 86 5.88 -7.07 -14.22
C TYR A 86 6.30 -5.66 -14.64
N LEU A 87 5.67 -4.64 -14.07
CA LEU A 87 6.04 -3.25 -14.36
C LEU A 87 7.45 -2.94 -13.86
N ASN A 88 7.84 -3.44 -12.68
CA ASN A 88 9.18 -3.27 -12.13
C ASN A 88 10.24 -3.89 -13.06
N GLN A 89 10.01 -5.10 -13.56
CA GLN A 89 10.91 -5.74 -14.54
C GLN A 89 11.01 -4.96 -15.84
N ALA A 90 9.87 -4.51 -16.38
CA ALA A 90 9.83 -3.71 -17.60
C ALA A 90 10.58 -2.38 -17.43
N PHE A 91 10.37 -1.70 -16.31
CA PHE A 91 11.00 -0.43 -15.98
C PHE A 91 12.52 -0.57 -15.74
N ASN A 92 12.90 -1.58 -14.94
CA ASN A 92 14.32 -1.82 -14.63
C ASN A 92 15.15 -2.13 -15.87
N ARG A 93 14.66 -3.01 -16.76
CA ARG A 93 15.35 -3.35 -18.02
C ARG A 93 15.60 -2.13 -18.92
N ARG A 94 14.71 -1.14 -18.90
CA ARG A 94 14.76 0.01 -19.83
C ARG A 94 15.38 1.26 -19.25
N CYS A 95 15.27 1.44 -17.94
CA CYS A 95 15.67 2.67 -17.25
C CYS A 95 16.75 2.44 -16.18
N GLY A 96 17.06 1.19 -15.82
CA GLY A 96 17.99 0.86 -14.74
C GLY A 96 17.51 1.32 -13.35
N ARG A 97 16.22 1.57 -13.20
CA ARG A 97 15.58 2.00 -11.95
C ARG A 97 14.54 0.99 -11.52
N TRP A 98 14.10 1.10 -10.26
CA TRP A 98 13.16 0.17 -9.66
C TRP A 98 11.79 0.82 -9.46
N PHE A 99 10.72 0.06 -9.68
CA PHE A 99 9.35 0.48 -9.46
C PHE A 99 8.78 -0.21 -8.23
N PHE A 100 8.22 0.59 -7.30
CA PHE A 100 7.44 0.10 -6.16
C PHE A 100 6.21 0.95 -5.97
N HIS A 101 5.10 0.33 -5.56
CA HIS A 101 3.81 1.03 -5.44
C HIS A 101 3.84 2.14 -4.38
N ASN A 102 4.55 1.97 -3.27
CA ASN A 102 4.69 2.98 -2.23
C ASN A 102 5.44 4.22 -2.75
N VAL A 103 6.53 4.05 -3.48
CA VAL A 103 7.28 5.14 -4.13
C VAL A 103 6.43 5.83 -5.20
N GLN A 104 5.68 5.05 -5.97
CA GLN A 104 4.75 5.58 -6.95
C GLN A 104 3.57 6.32 -6.29
N SER A 105 3.10 5.89 -5.11
CA SER A 105 2.08 6.60 -4.34
C SER A 105 2.54 8.00 -3.97
N VAL A 106 3.78 8.14 -3.47
CA VAL A 106 4.39 9.45 -3.24
C VAL A 106 4.44 10.28 -4.53
N ARG A 107 4.90 9.70 -5.64
CA ARG A 107 4.94 10.38 -6.93
C ARG A 107 3.56 10.85 -7.38
N VAL A 108 2.52 10.05 -7.15
CA VAL A 108 1.13 10.44 -7.47
C VAL A 108 0.68 11.63 -6.63
N LEU A 109 1.01 11.66 -5.34
CA LEU A 109 0.62 12.75 -4.45
C LEU A 109 1.38 14.04 -4.74
N ASP A 110 2.69 13.95 -4.84
CA ASP A 110 3.58 15.09 -4.90
C ASP A 110 3.73 15.65 -6.32
N VAL A 111 4.08 14.79 -7.29
CA VAL A 111 4.44 15.21 -8.65
C VAL A 111 3.23 15.21 -9.58
N LEU A 112 2.53 14.07 -9.72
CA LEU A 112 1.48 13.92 -10.72
C LEU A 112 0.18 14.64 -10.32
N GLY A 113 -0.13 14.60 -9.03
CA GLY A 113 -1.29 15.28 -8.45
C GLY A 113 -1.02 16.74 -8.11
N GLY A 114 0.23 17.12 -7.82
CA GLY A 114 0.67 18.47 -7.49
C GLY A 114 -0.14 19.11 -6.35
N ARG A 115 -0.50 18.35 -5.32
CA ARG A 115 -1.47 18.77 -4.29
C ARG A 115 -0.85 19.45 -3.08
N ASN A 116 0.46 19.63 -3.04
CA ASN A 116 1.16 20.19 -1.88
C ASN A 116 0.70 19.52 -0.56
N VAL A 117 0.99 18.24 -0.47
CA VAL A 117 0.71 17.39 0.69
C VAL A 117 1.84 17.54 1.70
N SER A 118 1.55 17.46 2.99
CA SER A 118 2.55 17.58 4.06
C SER A 118 3.59 16.45 4.03
N LEU A 119 4.80 16.76 4.49
CA LEU A 119 5.91 15.82 4.55
C LEU A 119 5.55 14.55 5.33
N GLN A 120 4.84 14.70 6.45
CA GLN A 120 4.42 13.58 7.29
C GLN A 120 3.51 12.59 6.56
N VAL A 121 2.63 13.10 5.70
CA VAL A 121 1.74 12.24 4.88
C VAL A 121 2.52 11.58 3.76
N LEU A 122 3.43 12.28 3.09
CA LEU A 122 4.28 11.71 2.03
C LEU A 122 5.19 10.62 2.61
N ASP A 123 5.84 10.88 3.75
CA ASP A 123 6.72 9.92 4.42
C ASP A 123 5.96 8.68 4.91
N GLY A 124 4.83 8.88 5.59
CA GLY A 124 3.99 7.75 6.01
C GLY A 124 3.51 6.91 4.83
N THR A 125 3.16 7.58 3.71
CA THR A 125 2.81 6.90 2.45
C THR A 125 3.99 6.12 1.87
N LEU A 126 5.21 6.66 1.89
CA LEU A 126 6.41 5.96 1.43
C LEU A 126 6.72 4.73 2.28
N CYS A 127 6.55 4.86 3.60
CA CYS A 127 7.04 3.89 4.58
C CYS A 127 6.00 2.84 4.99
N HIS A 128 4.80 2.83 4.40
CA HIS A 128 3.73 1.90 4.79
C HIS A 128 4.03 0.45 4.43
N ASN A 129 4.95 0.20 3.49
CA ASN A 129 5.22 -1.13 2.93
C ASN A 129 5.42 -2.19 4.04
N GLY A 130 4.35 -2.95 4.30
CA GLY A 130 4.25 -3.97 5.33
C GLY A 130 4.80 -5.34 4.92
N GLU A 131 5.40 -5.47 3.72
CA GLU A 131 6.01 -6.74 3.28
C GLU A 131 7.15 -7.17 4.19
N PHE A 132 7.86 -6.19 4.76
CA PHE A 132 8.91 -6.42 5.74
C PHE A 132 8.31 -6.42 7.15
N GLU A 133 8.03 -7.61 7.65
CA GLU A 133 7.47 -7.83 8.99
C GLU A 133 8.45 -7.39 10.07
N GLN A 134 7.98 -6.55 10.97
CA GLN A 134 8.73 -6.11 12.15
C GLN A 134 7.86 -6.27 13.39
N GLN A 135 8.48 -6.64 14.50
CA GLN A 135 7.81 -6.65 15.80
C GLN A 135 7.75 -5.25 16.40
N VAL A 136 8.79 -4.45 16.16
CA VAL A 136 8.96 -3.08 16.69
C VAL A 136 9.12 -2.11 15.53
N PHE A 137 8.35 -1.04 15.54
CA PHE A 137 8.36 0.02 14.56
C PHE A 137 8.84 1.31 15.21
N GLU A 138 10.09 1.65 14.97
CA GLU A 138 10.72 2.89 15.42
C GLU A 138 10.58 3.99 14.38
N THR A 139 10.57 5.26 14.83
CA THR A 139 10.58 6.40 13.92
C THR A 139 12.00 6.68 13.38
N SER A 140 12.06 7.30 12.19
CA SER A 140 13.34 7.57 11.50
C SER A 140 14.08 8.81 11.99
N GLY A 141 13.37 9.73 12.66
CA GLY A 141 13.90 11.05 12.97
C GLY A 141 14.04 11.99 11.76
N LEU A 142 13.53 11.62 10.58
CA LEU A 142 13.49 12.48 9.39
C LEU A 142 12.66 13.74 9.69
N ALA A 143 13.14 14.92 9.23
CA ALA A 143 12.48 16.21 9.54
C ALA A 143 12.36 17.15 8.34
N GLU A 144 13.07 16.89 7.24
CA GLU A 144 13.19 17.83 6.12
C GLU A 144 12.92 17.20 4.76
N PHE A 145 12.34 17.97 3.84
CA PHE A 145 12.06 17.55 2.46
C PHE A 145 13.31 17.10 1.71
N ASP A 146 14.41 17.82 1.81
CA ASP A 146 15.66 17.44 1.12
C ASP A 146 16.16 16.05 1.51
N THR A 147 15.96 15.67 2.78
CA THR A 147 16.30 14.32 3.24
C THR A 147 15.30 13.30 2.71
N PHE A 148 14.03 13.63 2.73
CA PHE A 148 12.97 12.80 2.17
C PHE A 148 13.19 12.52 0.68
N ASP A 149 13.51 13.55 -0.11
CA ASP A 149 13.76 13.42 -1.55
C ASP A 149 14.94 12.49 -1.84
N ARG A 150 16.01 12.55 -1.02
CA ARG A 150 17.13 11.60 -1.12
C ARG A 150 16.72 10.16 -0.80
N VAL A 151 15.82 9.95 0.16
CA VAL A 151 15.27 8.62 0.47
C VAL A 151 14.44 8.10 -0.70
N VAL A 152 13.55 8.91 -1.26
CA VAL A 152 12.76 8.56 -2.45
C VAL A 152 13.66 8.20 -3.63
N ASP A 153 14.68 9.02 -3.92
CA ASP A 153 15.62 8.76 -5.02
C ASP A 153 16.44 7.47 -4.78
N SER A 154 16.82 7.19 -3.53
CA SER A 154 17.45 5.93 -3.14
C SER A 154 16.56 4.72 -3.44
N CYS A 155 15.25 4.80 -3.19
CA CYS A 155 14.31 3.74 -3.52
C CYS A 155 14.26 3.47 -5.04
N TRP A 156 14.26 4.52 -5.86
CA TRP A 156 14.31 4.39 -7.33
C TRP A 156 15.62 3.76 -7.84
N ARG A 157 16.75 3.99 -7.15
CA ARG A 157 18.08 3.52 -7.57
C ARG A 157 18.44 2.14 -7.03
N SER A 158 18.15 1.90 -5.76
CA SER A 158 18.63 0.71 -5.04
C SER A 158 17.55 -0.34 -4.83
N GLY A 159 16.30 -0.02 -5.15
CA GLY A 159 15.20 -0.97 -5.12
C GLY A 159 14.92 -1.52 -3.73
N GLU A 160 14.71 -2.84 -3.66
CA GLU A 160 14.33 -3.55 -2.44
C GLU A 160 15.28 -3.30 -1.26
N GLN A 161 16.56 -3.12 -1.53
CA GLN A 161 17.55 -2.80 -0.48
C GLN A 161 17.21 -1.49 0.24
N ALA A 162 16.78 -0.46 -0.49
CA ALA A 162 16.39 0.81 0.12
C ALA A 162 15.01 0.69 0.79
N ILE A 163 14.05 0.00 0.14
CA ILE A 163 12.70 -0.21 0.67
C ILE A 163 12.73 -0.93 2.02
N ALA A 164 13.57 -1.96 2.18
CA ALA A 164 13.68 -2.74 3.41
C ALA A 164 14.12 -1.91 4.63
N HIS A 165 14.77 -0.78 4.41
CA HIS A 165 15.27 0.11 5.47
C HIS A 165 14.37 1.32 5.74
N LEU A 166 13.23 1.44 5.06
CA LEU A 166 12.29 2.53 5.29
C LEU A 166 11.72 2.47 6.71
N ARG A 167 11.73 3.63 7.37
CA ARG A 167 11.13 3.84 8.69
C ARG A 167 10.31 5.12 8.64
N PRO A 168 9.05 5.12 9.08
CA PRO A 168 8.23 6.32 9.13
C PRO A 168 8.84 7.39 10.05
N MET A 169 8.64 8.65 9.71
CA MET A 169 9.10 9.76 10.58
C MET A 169 8.20 9.97 11.81
N THR A 170 6.97 9.42 11.81
CA THR A 170 5.99 9.60 12.89
C THR A 170 5.43 8.28 13.39
N LEU A 171 4.93 8.26 14.62
CA LEU A 171 4.22 7.11 15.20
C LEU A 171 2.94 6.79 14.40
N GLU A 172 2.28 7.80 13.86
CA GLU A 172 1.12 7.63 12.99
C GLU A 172 1.46 6.83 11.74
N GLY A 173 2.61 7.09 11.12
CA GLY A 173 3.12 6.30 10.00
C GLY A 173 3.41 4.85 10.40
N CYS A 174 3.98 4.62 11.58
CA CYS A 174 4.20 3.28 12.14
C CYS A 174 2.88 2.54 12.37
N VAL A 175 1.86 3.23 12.90
CA VAL A 175 0.51 2.66 13.09
C VAL A 175 -0.11 2.28 11.76
N VAL A 176 -0.04 3.13 10.72
CA VAL A 176 -0.59 2.78 9.40
C VAL A 176 0.12 1.56 8.82
N ARG A 177 1.44 1.48 8.95
CA ARG A 177 2.22 0.34 8.45
C ARG A 177 1.81 -1.00 9.08
N VAL A 178 1.63 -1.08 10.39
CA VAL A 178 1.16 -2.31 11.05
C VAL A 178 -0.31 -2.58 10.73
N SER A 179 -1.12 -1.54 10.60
CA SER A 179 -2.55 -1.65 10.31
C SER A 179 -2.85 -2.17 8.92
N ASP A 180 -1.99 -1.89 7.94
CA ASP A 180 -2.09 -2.42 6.60
C ASP A 180 -2.09 -3.96 6.62
N ILE A 181 -1.09 -4.57 7.29
CA ILE A 181 -1.01 -6.03 7.43
C ILE A 181 -2.23 -6.60 8.16
N ILE A 182 -2.62 -5.98 9.27
CA ILE A 182 -3.77 -6.42 10.07
C ILE A 182 -5.06 -6.38 9.25
N ALA A 183 -5.24 -5.35 8.43
CA ALA A 183 -6.46 -5.16 7.64
C ALA A 183 -6.64 -6.21 6.54
N TYR A 184 -5.56 -6.65 5.87
CA TYR A 184 -5.71 -7.61 4.77
C TYR A 184 -5.69 -9.08 5.21
N VAL A 185 -4.95 -9.44 6.26
CA VAL A 185 -4.71 -10.86 6.61
C VAL A 185 -6.02 -11.64 6.77
N GLY A 186 -6.97 -11.13 7.51
CA GLY A 186 -8.25 -11.81 7.71
C GLY A 186 -9.24 -11.58 6.56
N LYS A 187 -9.21 -10.39 5.92
CA LYS A 187 -10.13 -10.07 4.83
C LYS A 187 -9.86 -10.94 3.60
N ASP A 188 -8.60 -11.15 3.25
CA ASP A 188 -8.22 -11.97 2.10
C ASP A 188 -8.64 -13.44 2.27
N ARG A 189 -8.61 -13.96 3.52
CA ARG A 189 -9.15 -15.30 3.84
C ARG A 189 -10.64 -15.39 3.57
N GLN A 190 -11.40 -14.41 4.05
CA GLN A 190 -12.85 -14.35 3.81
C GLN A 190 -13.17 -14.28 2.31
N ASP A 191 -12.40 -13.49 1.56
CA ASP A 191 -12.60 -13.34 0.12
C ASP A 191 -12.23 -14.62 -0.63
N ALA A 192 -11.18 -15.36 -0.20
CA ALA A 192 -10.83 -16.65 -0.79
C ALA A 192 -11.94 -17.69 -0.60
N ILE A 193 -12.55 -17.74 0.59
CA ILE A 193 -13.67 -18.63 0.89
C ILE A 193 -14.90 -18.19 0.08
N ARG A 194 -15.24 -16.91 0.05
CA ARG A 194 -16.37 -16.36 -0.70
C ARG A 194 -16.24 -16.63 -2.20
N ALA A 195 -15.04 -16.50 -2.75
CA ALA A 195 -14.75 -16.80 -4.14
C ALA A 195 -14.80 -18.31 -4.48
N GLY A 196 -15.05 -19.17 -3.50
CA GLY A 196 -15.08 -20.62 -3.66
C GLY A 196 -13.72 -21.26 -3.98
N LEU A 197 -12.63 -20.53 -3.68
CA LEU A 197 -11.26 -21.03 -3.91
C LEU A 197 -10.79 -21.94 -2.76
N LEU A 198 -11.27 -21.69 -1.57
CA LEU A 198 -10.91 -22.43 -0.36
C LEU A 198 -12.17 -22.75 0.45
N PRO A 199 -12.20 -23.91 1.16
CA PRO A 199 -13.29 -24.25 2.06
C PRO A 199 -13.25 -23.39 3.33
N GLU A 200 -14.37 -23.36 4.09
CA GLU A 200 -14.50 -22.57 5.31
C GLU A 200 -13.49 -22.93 6.40
N ASP A 201 -13.08 -24.18 6.46
CA ASP A 201 -12.11 -24.73 7.41
C ASP A 201 -10.65 -24.72 6.89
N ALA A 202 -10.40 -23.96 5.82
CA ALA A 202 -9.07 -23.92 5.20
C ALA A 202 -7.99 -23.32 6.08
N PHE A 203 -8.36 -22.43 7.00
CA PHE A 203 -7.42 -21.67 7.82
C PHE A 203 -7.49 -22.06 9.28
N ASP A 204 -6.33 -22.07 9.93
CA ASP A 204 -6.23 -22.26 11.37
C ASP A 204 -6.78 -21.03 12.11
N ASP A 205 -7.60 -21.27 13.14
CA ASP A 205 -8.26 -20.22 13.92
C ASP A 205 -7.28 -19.31 14.67
N GLY A 206 -6.14 -19.79 15.11
CA GLY A 206 -5.12 -19.02 15.81
C GLY A 206 -5.65 -18.16 16.97
N LEU A 207 -4.92 -17.12 17.36
CA LEU A 207 -5.32 -16.17 18.42
C LEU A 207 -6.52 -15.30 18.02
N GLY A 208 -6.72 -15.08 16.73
CA GLY A 208 -7.80 -14.25 16.20
C GLY A 208 -9.11 -15.00 15.97
N GLY A 209 -9.11 -16.34 16.05
CA GLY A 209 -10.28 -17.17 15.69
C GLY A 209 -10.57 -17.18 14.20
N ALA A 210 -11.64 -17.89 13.79
CA ALA A 210 -12.05 -18.07 12.40
C ALA A 210 -12.54 -16.79 11.71
N TYR A 211 -12.99 -15.82 12.48
CA TYR A 211 -13.63 -14.61 11.94
C TYR A 211 -12.68 -13.42 11.89
N ASN A 212 -12.66 -12.74 10.75
CA ASN A 212 -11.85 -11.52 10.55
C ASN A 212 -12.08 -10.46 11.65
N ALA A 213 -13.30 -10.27 12.11
CA ALA A 213 -13.61 -9.32 13.16
C ALA A 213 -12.92 -9.65 14.50
N TRP A 214 -12.76 -10.93 14.83
CA TRP A 214 -12.05 -11.36 16.04
C TRP A 214 -10.54 -11.20 15.87
N ALA A 215 -10.00 -11.56 14.70
CA ALA A 215 -8.60 -11.34 14.37
C ALA A 215 -8.23 -9.85 14.46
N LEU A 216 -9.02 -8.97 13.86
CA LEU A 216 -8.84 -7.53 13.96
C LEU A 216 -8.83 -7.05 15.41
N LYS A 217 -9.81 -7.48 16.22
CA LYS A 217 -9.88 -7.11 17.63
C LYS A 217 -8.67 -7.57 18.42
N ALA A 218 -8.20 -8.80 18.21
CA ALA A 218 -7.06 -9.36 18.92
C ALA A 218 -5.76 -8.62 18.57
N PHE A 219 -5.48 -8.40 17.28
CA PHE A 219 -4.28 -7.68 16.85
C PHE A 219 -4.30 -6.20 17.24
N VAL A 220 -5.42 -5.52 17.14
CA VAL A 220 -5.55 -4.13 17.57
C VAL A 220 -5.30 -4.00 19.08
N ALA A 221 -5.87 -4.90 19.90
CA ALA A 221 -5.65 -4.91 21.33
C ALA A 221 -4.16 -5.16 21.66
N ASP A 222 -3.54 -6.13 21.00
CA ASP A 222 -2.13 -6.47 21.19
C ASP A 222 -1.19 -5.28 20.89
N VAL A 223 -1.41 -4.60 19.75
CA VAL A 223 -0.62 -3.40 19.39
C VAL A 223 -0.81 -2.28 20.40
N VAL A 224 -2.05 -2.01 20.83
CA VAL A 224 -2.36 -0.94 21.80
C VAL A 224 -1.72 -1.23 23.15
N GLU A 225 -1.93 -2.43 23.69
CA GLU A 225 -1.39 -2.83 24.99
C GLU A 225 0.14 -2.84 25.00
N SER A 226 0.74 -3.31 23.91
CA SER A 226 2.20 -3.38 23.79
C SER A 226 2.85 -2.00 23.60
N SER A 227 2.17 -1.07 22.93
CA SER A 227 2.74 0.26 22.59
C SER A 227 2.41 1.37 23.60
N ALA A 228 1.46 1.14 24.52
CA ALA A 228 0.99 2.18 25.43
C ALA A 228 2.13 2.79 26.25
N GLY A 229 2.29 4.13 26.15
CA GLY A 229 3.31 4.89 26.89
C GLY A 229 4.72 4.77 26.33
N LYS A 230 4.92 4.16 25.16
CA LYS A 230 6.22 4.03 24.48
C LYS A 230 6.38 5.07 23.38
N ASP A 231 7.63 5.29 22.96
CA ASP A 231 8.01 6.15 21.84
C ASP A 231 8.12 5.42 20.50
N HIS A 232 7.62 4.18 20.46
CA HIS A 232 7.57 3.32 19.28
C HIS A 232 6.27 2.50 19.29
N ILE A 233 5.94 1.91 18.16
CA ILE A 233 4.82 0.98 18.01
C ILE A 233 5.38 -0.43 18.01
N GLU A 234 4.77 -1.35 18.77
CA GLU A 234 5.19 -2.75 18.81
C GLU A 234 4.02 -3.71 18.99
N MET A 235 4.27 -4.95 18.66
CA MET A 235 3.43 -6.09 18.99
C MET A 235 4.10 -6.94 20.09
N SER A 236 3.30 -7.61 20.89
CA SER A 236 3.84 -8.63 21.79
C SER A 236 4.53 -9.75 20.97
N PRO A 237 5.49 -10.50 21.55
CA PRO A 237 6.08 -11.65 20.86
C PRO A 237 5.05 -12.67 20.38
N ALA A 238 3.97 -12.87 21.13
CA ALA A 238 2.89 -13.81 20.79
C ALA A 238 2.03 -13.27 19.63
N GLY A 239 1.63 -11.98 19.68
CA GLY A 239 0.87 -11.31 18.61
C GLY A 239 1.66 -11.28 17.31
N PHE A 240 2.94 -10.95 17.38
CA PHE A 240 3.81 -10.93 16.20
C PHE A 240 4.02 -12.33 15.59
N ALA A 241 4.24 -13.35 16.42
CA ALA A 241 4.36 -14.73 15.94
C ALA A 241 3.09 -15.19 15.24
N GLU A 242 1.93 -14.83 15.78
CA GLU A 242 0.63 -15.16 15.20
C GLU A 242 0.38 -14.42 13.88
N LEU A 243 0.65 -13.11 13.81
CA LEU A 243 0.52 -12.34 12.58
C LEU A 243 1.41 -12.92 11.46
N ARG A 244 2.65 -13.29 11.79
CA ARG A 244 3.56 -13.96 10.86
C ARG A 244 3.05 -15.32 10.40
N ARG A 245 2.48 -16.11 11.32
CA ARG A 245 1.87 -17.40 11.00
C ARG A 245 0.72 -17.21 10.01
N ALA A 246 -0.21 -16.31 10.34
CA ALA A 246 -1.37 -16.02 9.52
C ALA A 246 -0.99 -15.50 8.12
N LYS A 247 -0.01 -14.60 8.05
CA LYS A 247 0.52 -14.09 6.78
C LYS A 247 1.16 -15.19 5.93
N ARG A 248 2.00 -16.06 6.52
CA ARG A 248 2.60 -17.19 5.80
C ARG A 248 1.54 -18.16 5.25
N GLU A 249 0.51 -18.43 6.04
CA GLU A 249 -0.59 -19.28 5.60
C GLU A 249 -1.34 -18.67 4.41
N ASN A 250 -1.59 -17.35 4.41
CA ASN A 250 -2.15 -16.66 3.27
C ASN A 250 -1.24 -16.76 2.03
N TYR A 251 0.09 -16.60 2.20
CA TYR A 251 1.04 -16.77 1.10
C TYR A 251 0.96 -18.17 0.48
N GLN A 252 0.89 -19.19 1.30
CA GLN A 252 0.84 -20.58 0.83
C GLN A 252 -0.49 -20.96 0.18
N LYS A 253 -1.61 -20.49 0.75
CA LYS A 253 -2.95 -20.94 0.34
C LYS A 253 -3.65 -19.99 -0.64
N ILE A 254 -3.34 -18.71 -0.58
CA ILE A 254 -3.99 -17.69 -1.41
C ILE A 254 -3.05 -17.21 -2.53
N TYR A 255 -1.95 -16.54 -2.17
CA TYR A 255 -1.15 -15.79 -3.15
C TYR A 255 -0.32 -16.68 -4.07
N GLY A 256 0.10 -17.88 -3.60
CA GLY A 256 0.78 -18.87 -4.42
C GLY A 256 -0.13 -19.63 -5.39
N SER A 257 -1.46 -19.48 -5.25
CA SER A 257 -2.46 -20.13 -6.08
C SER A 257 -3.28 -19.15 -6.93
N THR A 258 -2.97 -17.86 -6.88
CA THR A 258 -3.70 -16.86 -7.65
C THR A 258 -3.46 -17.02 -9.16
N GLU A 259 -4.52 -16.84 -9.95
CA GLU A 259 -4.56 -17.05 -11.40
C GLU A 259 -3.59 -16.20 -12.23
N VAL A 260 -2.83 -15.31 -11.57
CA VAL A 260 -1.85 -14.43 -12.22
C VAL A 260 -0.46 -15.10 -12.32
N ASP A 261 -0.31 -16.30 -11.80
CA ASP A 261 0.88 -17.16 -11.99
C ASP A 261 0.53 -18.28 -13.00
N GLY A 262 1.41 -18.55 -13.96
CA GLY A 262 1.21 -19.53 -15.02
C GLY A 262 1.13 -18.91 -16.42
N ASP A 263 0.43 -19.55 -17.35
CA ASP A 263 0.33 -19.09 -18.75
C ASP A 263 -0.31 -17.72 -18.85
N PHE A 264 -1.37 -17.50 -18.11
CA PHE A 264 -2.05 -16.22 -18.05
C PHE A 264 -1.17 -15.12 -17.46
N GLY A 265 -0.36 -15.43 -16.44
CA GLY A 265 0.61 -14.49 -15.88
C GLY A 265 1.65 -14.05 -16.92
N ARG A 266 2.05 -14.94 -17.83
CA ARG A 266 2.94 -14.57 -18.94
C ARG A 266 2.27 -13.61 -19.92
N GLU A 267 1.02 -13.85 -20.30
CA GLU A 267 0.27 -12.94 -21.17
C GLU A 267 0.13 -11.54 -20.56
N VAL A 268 -0.15 -11.46 -19.26
CA VAL A 268 -0.22 -10.18 -18.55
C VAL A 268 1.17 -9.51 -18.51
N ALA A 269 2.25 -10.24 -18.27
CA ALA A 269 3.60 -9.69 -18.28
C ALA A 269 3.98 -9.15 -19.67
N ASP A 270 3.65 -9.88 -20.73
CA ASP A 270 3.88 -9.46 -22.12
C ASP A 270 3.07 -8.20 -22.46
N LEU A 271 1.85 -8.11 -21.95
CA LEU A 271 1.02 -6.90 -22.10
C LEU A 271 1.67 -5.68 -21.40
N PHE A 272 2.18 -5.84 -20.17
CA PHE A 272 2.91 -4.76 -19.49
C PHE A 272 4.14 -4.31 -20.28
N ASP A 273 4.91 -5.24 -20.82
CA ASP A 273 6.07 -4.94 -21.65
C ASP A 273 5.69 -4.20 -22.94
N ALA A 274 4.67 -4.68 -23.65
CA ALA A 274 4.21 -4.09 -24.89
C ALA A 274 3.66 -2.67 -24.67
N LEU A 275 2.87 -2.46 -23.62
CA LEU A 275 2.37 -1.14 -23.25
C LEU A 275 3.51 -0.19 -22.86
N TYR A 276 4.47 -0.67 -22.08
CA TYR A 276 5.61 0.14 -21.68
C TYR A 276 6.43 0.58 -22.91
N ASP A 277 6.72 -0.33 -23.82
CA ASP A 277 7.46 -0.02 -25.04
C ASP A 277 6.71 0.93 -25.96
N HIS A 278 5.39 0.75 -26.10
CA HIS A 278 4.54 1.65 -26.88
C HIS A 278 4.61 3.08 -26.35
N GLU A 279 4.38 3.26 -25.06
CA GLU A 279 4.39 4.58 -24.44
C GLU A 279 5.78 5.21 -24.40
N LEU A 280 6.82 4.40 -24.19
CA LEU A 280 8.21 4.89 -24.25
C LEU A 280 8.60 5.34 -25.66
N ALA A 281 8.15 4.64 -26.69
CA ALA A 281 8.35 5.03 -28.09
C ALA A 281 7.63 6.35 -28.41
N ALA A 282 6.37 6.49 -27.95
CA ALA A 282 5.58 7.72 -28.10
C ALA A 282 6.28 8.92 -27.43
N LEU A 283 6.78 8.73 -26.20
CA LEU A 283 7.54 9.76 -25.48
C LEU A 283 8.80 10.18 -26.23
N ARG A 284 9.57 9.22 -26.75
CA ARG A 284 10.81 9.48 -27.51
C ARG A 284 10.54 10.18 -28.84
N ALA A 285 9.44 9.85 -29.49
CA ALA A 285 9.00 10.48 -30.73
C ALA A 285 8.37 11.86 -30.55
N GLY A 286 8.04 12.25 -29.32
CA GLY A 286 7.28 13.46 -29.04
C GLY A 286 5.85 13.40 -29.58
N ASP A 287 5.23 12.21 -29.62
CA ASP A 287 3.89 12.02 -30.18
C ASP A 287 2.83 12.73 -29.34
N GLU A 288 2.41 13.88 -29.82
CA GLU A 288 1.42 14.75 -29.18
C GLU A 288 0.04 14.09 -28.99
N LYS A 289 -0.24 13.00 -29.69
CA LYS A 289 -1.49 12.24 -29.54
C LYS A 289 -1.40 11.22 -28.40
N SER A 290 -0.21 10.94 -27.89
CA SER A 290 -0.06 10.07 -26.73
C SER A 290 -0.72 10.67 -25.49
N ALA A 291 -1.53 9.86 -24.81
CA ALA A 291 -2.17 10.26 -23.57
C ALA A 291 -1.15 10.64 -22.47
N ILE A 292 0.01 9.98 -22.43
CA ILE A 292 1.10 10.30 -21.50
C ILE A 292 1.65 11.70 -21.76
N ILE A 293 1.93 12.04 -23.01
CA ILE A 293 2.43 13.39 -23.36
C ILE A 293 1.38 14.45 -23.02
N ALA A 294 0.14 14.22 -23.43
CA ALA A 294 -0.94 15.17 -23.20
C ALA A 294 -1.24 15.41 -21.70
N GLN A 295 -1.12 14.36 -20.87
CA GLN A 295 -1.51 14.43 -19.46
C GLN A 295 -0.34 14.76 -18.51
N HIS A 296 0.89 14.37 -18.86
CA HIS A 296 2.00 14.37 -17.91
C HIS A 296 3.27 15.11 -18.39
N VAL A 297 3.45 15.33 -19.69
CA VAL A 297 4.64 15.99 -20.23
C VAL A 297 4.35 17.46 -20.56
N ARG A 298 3.17 17.77 -21.06
CA ARG A 298 2.73 19.14 -21.25
C ARG A 298 2.10 19.67 -19.97
N PRO A 299 2.67 20.73 -19.35
CA PRO A 299 1.95 21.42 -18.30
C PRO A 299 0.65 21.94 -18.94
N THR A 300 -0.47 21.44 -18.47
CA THR A 300 -1.72 22.15 -18.73
C THR A 300 -1.59 23.50 -18.05
N GLU A 301 -1.54 24.57 -18.81
CA GLU A 301 -1.84 25.90 -18.32
C GLU A 301 -3.25 25.84 -17.70
N ARG A 302 -3.30 25.72 -16.38
CA ARG A 302 -4.55 25.74 -15.60
C ARG A 302 -4.46 26.84 -14.56
#